data_13c9e5940c404b25354a701dfeb962c0
#
_entry.id   13c9e5940c404b25354a701dfeb962c0
#
_cell.length_a   1.000
_cell.length_b   1.000
_cell.length_c   1.000
_cell.angle_alpha   90.00
_cell.angle_beta   90.00
_cell.angle_gamma   90.00
#
_symmetry.space_group_name_H-M   'P 1'
#
loop_
_entity.id
_entity.type
_entity.pdbx_description
1 polymer ?
#
loop_
_entity_poly.entity_id
_entity_poly.type
_entity_poly.pdbx_seq_one_letter_code
_entity_poly.pdbx_strand_id
1 'polypeptide(L)'
;LGACASAFAQTAGTLTLVEGSVELIRGATLYAATQGVRLGDGDILSIDPKGQAQIEFQDGAILNLSQGARAMLTNIASGARGQSEIAVLSGWAKFTQKKSGKGAQYRYLTPRAEITAGEATAVLSAGDGSTEIYIESGAVKFSEIGRKGVQGIVRDAKGGEFIVRRGEQQATLGPRPSAEFVKNMPRHFRDDLPVLLDRLKNRRSEPKREHEVTYADVEAWLKAGPSIKRNFVKRFEIRSKDSEFRRKLIENLREHPEWDKVLFPEKYERKGPNDPKSGQSGTQQ
;
A
#
# COMPACT_ATOMS: atom_id res chain seq x y z
N LEU A 1 12.23 18.73 33.06
CA LEU A 1 11.00 17.98 32.80
C LEU A 1 10.50 18.34 31.40
N GLY A 2 11.01 17.67 30.37
CA GLY A 2 10.55 17.80 28.99
C GLY A 2 9.34 16.89 28.78
N ALA A 3 8.16 17.44 28.65
CA ALA A 3 6.99 16.72 28.21
C ALA A 3 7.18 16.34 26.72
N CYS A 4 7.47 15.09 26.43
CA CYS A 4 7.30 14.56 25.09
C CYS A 4 5.80 14.62 24.74
N ALA A 5 5.40 15.67 24.02
CA ALA A 5 4.10 15.70 23.38
C ALA A 5 4.09 14.57 22.34
N SER A 6 3.52 13.42 22.69
CA SER A 6 3.16 12.38 21.73
C SER A 6 2.17 13.03 20.77
N ALA A 7 2.63 13.40 19.59
CA ALA A 7 1.72 13.75 18.51
C ALA A 7 0.80 12.54 18.29
N PHE A 8 -0.45 12.64 18.72
CA PHE A 8 -1.46 11.63 18.43
C PHE A 8 -1.63 11.59 16.92
N ALA A 9 -0.98 10.62 16.27
CA ALA A 9 -1.23 10.34 14.89
C ALA A 9 -2.75 10.13 14.74
N GLN A 10 -3.36 10.90 13.85
CA GLN A 10 -4.79 10.84 13.62
C GLN A 10 -5.15 9.40 13.20
N THR A 11 -6.09 8.79 13.92
CA THR A 11 -6.51 7.42 13.64
C THR A 11 -7.19 7.38 12.28
N ALA A 12 -6.58 6.69 11.34
CA ALA A 12 -7.11 6.50 10.00
C ALA A 12 -8.20 5.44 9.98
N GLY A 13 -7.96 4.29 10.62
CA GLY A 13 -8.88 3.17 10.72
C GLY A 13 -8.61 2.32 11.95
N THR A 14 -9.42 1.31 12.17
CA THR A 14 -9.27 0.35 13.28
C THR A 14 -9.33 -1.07 12.74
N LEU A 15 -8.43 -1.94 13.18
CA LEU A 15 -8.53 -3.37 12.94
C LEU A 15 -9.68 -3.91 13.78
N THR A 16 -10.84 -4.17 13.16
CA THR A 16 -12.04 -4.61 13.86
C THR A 16 -12.23 -6.11 13.88
N LEU A 17 -11.55 -6.83 12.98
CA LEU A 17 -11.44 -8.27 12.99
C LEU A 17 -10.03 -8.67 12.58
N VAL A 18 -9.46 -9.65 13.26
CA VAL A 18 -8.18 -10.28 12.93
C VAL A 18 -8.31 -11.77 13.16
N GLU A 19 -8.05 -12.56 12.13
CA GLU A 19 -7.91 -14.01 12.20
C GLU A 19 -6.57 -14.40 11.58
N GLY A 20 -5.84 -15.29 12.21
CA GLY A 20 -4.47 -15.61 11.84
C GLY A 20 -3.49 -14.53 12.28
N SER A 21 -2.36 -14.39 11.56
CA SER A 21 -1.32 -13.41 11.85
C SER A 21 -1.45 -12.19 10.96
N VAL A 22 -1.35 -11.02 11.57
CA VAL A 22 -1.28 -9.72 10.89
C VAL A 22 -0.03 -9.00 11.35
N GLU A 23 0.88 -8.77 10.41
CA GLU A 23 2.05 -7.92 10.61
C GLU A 23 1.72 -6.48 10.25
N LEU A 24 2.24 -5.55 11.05
CA LEU A 24 2.09 -4.12 10.88
C LEU A 24 3.48 -3.47 10.85
N ILE A 25 3.83 -2.81 9.76
CA ILE A 25 5.01 -1.95 9.72
C ILE A 25 4.56 -0.51 9.96
N ARG A 26 5.03 0.06 11.06
CA ARG A 26 4.84 1.47 11.43
C ARG A 26 6.17 2.16 11.54
N GLY A 27 6.38 3.24 10.76
CA GLY A 27 7.72 3.81 10.61
C GLY A 27 8.69 2.80 10.01
N ALA A 28 9.75 2.47 10.72
CA ALA A 28 10.75 1.47 10.37
C ALA A 28 10.76 0.27 11.33
N THR A 29 9.67 0.02 12.04
CA THR A 29 9.53 -1.08 13.01
C THR A 29 8.38 -1.99 12.60
N LEU A 30 8.58 -3.30 12.75
CA LEU A 30 7.58 -4.35 12.54
C LEU A 30 6.92 -4.71 13.88
N TYR A 31 5.62 -4.88 13.82
CA TYR A 31 4.77 -5.24 14.95
C TYR A 31 3.83 -6.39 14.58
N ALA A 32 3.46 -7.20 15.56
CA ALA A 32 2.29 -8.06 15.48
C ALA A 32 1.05 -7.24 15.85
N ALA A 33 0.04 -7.25 14.98
CA ALA A 33 -1.20 -6.51 15.18
C ALA A 33 -2.37 -7.42 15.53
N THR A 34 -3.24 -6.93 16.39
CA THR A 34 -4.43 -7.64 16.86
C THR A 34 -5.68 -6.77 16.72
N GLN A 35 -6.84 -7.37 16.97
CA GLN A 35 -8.10 -6.64 17.00
C GLN A 35 -8.04 -5.46 17.98
N GLY A 36 -8.57 -4.31 17.58
CA GLY A 36 -8.59 -3.06 18.36
C GLY A 36 -7.39 -2.16 18.11
N VAL A 37 -6.37 -2.60 17.37
CA VAL A 37 -5.23 -1.75 16.96
C VAL A 37 -5.73 -0.64 16.04
N ARG A 38 -5.38 0.59 16.39
CA ARG A 38 -5.66 1.77 15.57
C ARG A 38 -4.55 1.97 14.55
N LEU A 39 -4.96 2.18 13.31
CA LEU A 39 -4.07 2.36 12.17
C LEU A 39 -3.94 3.84 11.81
N GLY A 40 -2.79 4.23 11.32
CA GLY A 40 -2.46 5.57 10.86
C GLY A 40 -1.98 5.60 9.42
N ASP A 41 -1.76 6.81 8.92
CA ASP A 41 -1.17 7.01 7.59
C ASP A 41 0.22 6.39 7.52
N GLY A 42 0.50 5.74 6.40
CA GLY A 42 1.75 5.06 6.14
C GLY A 42 1.85 3.66 6.77
N ASP A 43 0.88 3.21 7.56
CA ASP A 43 0.89 1.84 8.08
C ASP A 43 0.80 0.83 6.94
N ILE A 44 1.69 -0.18 6.98
CA ILE A 44 1.71 -1.29 6.04
C ILE A 44 1.25 -2.54 6.78
N LEU A 45 0.34 -3.26 6.18
CA LEU A 45 -0.22 -4.51 6.69
C LEU A 45 0.15 -5.67 5.79
N SER A 46 0.58 -6.78 6.40
CA SER A 46 0.77 -8.07 5.73
C SER A 46 -0.10 -9.12 6.41
N ILE A 47 -0.93 -9.76 5.62
CA ILE A 47 -1.86 -10.79 6.10
C ILE A 47 -1.28 -12.17 5.78
N ASP A 48 -1.26 -13.04 6.77
CA ASP A 48 -0.89 -14.46 6.62
C ASP A 48 -1.66 -15.12 5.44
N PRO A 49 -1.07 -16.08 4.70
CA PRO A 49 -1.77 -16.80 3.63
C PRO A 49 -3.07 -17.49 4.03
N LYS A 50 -3.31 -17.74 5.31
CA LYS A 50 -4.56 -18.30 5.84
C LYS A 50 -5.34 -17.30 6.69
N GLY A 51 -4.82 -16.06 6.83
CA GLY A 51 -5.39 -15.04 7.67
C GLY A 51 -6.41 -14.15 6.96
N GLN A 52 -7.08 -13.34 7.77
CA GLN A 52 -7.93 -12.25 7.33
C GLN A 52 -7.94 -11.11 8.33
N ALA A 53 -8.19 -9.89 7.84
CA ALA A 53 -8.34 -8.71 8.67
C ALA A 53 -9.42 -7.80 8.11
N GLN A 54 -10.22 -7.19 8.99
CA GLN A 54 -11.15 -6.13 8.66
C GLN A 54 -10.67 -4.80 9.25
N ILE A 55 -10.65 -3.79 8.42
CA ILE A 55 -10.35 -2.41 8.80
C ILE A 55 -11.63 -1.61 8.60
N GLU A 56 -12.07 -0.93 9.65
CA GLU A 56 -13.18 0.02 9.57
C GLU A 56 -12.66 1.44 9.75
N PHE A 57 -13.10 2.32 8.86
CA PHE A 57 -12.73 3.74 8.84
C PHE A 57 -13.81 4.59 9.51
N GLN A 58 -13.44 5.80 9.95
CA GLN A 58 -14.36 6.70 10.67
C GLN A 58 -15.54 7.21 9.82
N ASP A 59 -15.40 7.18 8.51
CA ASP A 59 -16.45 7.55 7.55
C ASP A 59 -17.42 6.41 7.22
N GLY A 60 -17.22 5.23 7.83
CA GLY A 60 -18.02 4.03 7.64
C GLY A 60 -17.57 3.15 6.47
N ALA A 61 -16.48 3.49 5.79
CA ALA A 61 -15.87 2.59 4.81
C ALA A 61 -15.26 1.37 5.49
N ILE A 62 -15.26 0.23 4.81
CA ILE A 62 -14.71 -1.03 5.30
C ILE A 62 -13.76 -1.59 4.25
N LEU A 63 -12.59 -2.03 4.70
CA LEU A 63 -11.62 -2.77 3.90
C LEU A 63 -11.36 -4.14 4.55
N ASN A 64 -11.68 -5.20 3.84
CA ASN A 64 -11.36 -6.57 4.23
C ASN A 64 -10.14 -7.03 3.44
N LEU A 65 -9.15 -7.55 4.12
CA LEU A 65 -7.92 -8.10 3.56
C LEU A 65 -7.85 -9.60 3.86
N SER A 66 -7.36 -10.40 2.92
CA SER A 66 -7.29 -11.85 3.08
C SER A 66 -6.11 -12.45 2.29
N GLN A 67 -5.78 -13.69 2.59
CA GLN A 67 -4.88 -14.58 1.82
C GLN A 67 -3.65 -13.88 1.24
N GLY A 68 -2.67 -13.60 2.06
CA GLY A 68 -1.39 -13.01 1.65
C GLY A 68 -1.52 -11.56 1.16
N ALA A 69 -2.58 -10.88 1.54
CA ALA A 69 -2.74 -9.47 1.20
C ALA A 69 -1.64 -8.63 1.84
N ARG A 70 -1.09 -7.72 1.03
CA ARG A 70 -0.18 -6.66 1.46
C ARG A 70 -0.79 -5.33 1.09
N ALA A 71 -1.13 -4.53 2.09
CA ALA A 71 -1.78 -3.24 1.89
C ALA A 71 -1.09 -2.14 2.70
N MET A 72 -1.12 -0.91 2.20
CA MET A 72 -0.61 0.28 2.88
C MET A 72 -1.66 1.38 2.88
N LEU A 73 -1.93 1.95 4.03
CA LEU A 73 -2.75 3.14 4.18
C LEU A 73 -1.88 4.36 3.83
N THR A 74 -1.82 4.72 2.55
CA THR A 74 -0.88 5.73 2.06
C THR A 74 -1.25 7.12 2.52
N ASN A 75 -2.55 7.44 2.49
CA ASN A 75 -3.14 8.69 2.95
C ASN A 75 -4.61 8.46 3.25
N ILE A 76 -5.03 8.66 4.47
CA ILE A 76 -6.44 8.55 4.84
C ILE A 76 -6.97 9.93 5.21
N ALA A 77 -7.89 10.43 4.40
CA ALA A 77 -8.46 11.73 4.62
C ALA A 77 -9.24 11.79 5.93
N SER A 78 -8.84 12.73 6.77
CA SER A 78 -9.56 13.06 7.98
C SER A 78 -10.65 14.09 7.66
N GLY A 79 -11.81 13.60 7.26
CA GLY A 79 -12.99 14.45 7.06
C GLY A 79 -13.67 14.27 5.70
N ALA A 80 -14.69 15.08 5.53
CA ALA A 80 -15.78 14.85 4.62
C ALA A 80 -15.50 15.06 3.13
N ARG A 81 -14.38 15.62 2.74
CA ARG A 81 -14.07 16.01 1.35
C ARG A 81 -12.68 15.62 0.90
N GLY A 82 -12.02 14.69 1.61
CA GLY A 82 -10.70 14.23 1.24
C GLY A 82 -10.74 13.00 0.33
N GLN A 83 -9.65 12.77 -0.37
CA GLN A 83 -9.40 11.53 -1.09
C GLN A 83 -8.49 10.64 -0.24
N SER A 84 -9.00 9.47 0.16
CA SER A 84 -8.21 8.45 0.82
C SER A 84 -7.48 7.60 -0.21
N GLU A 85 -6.25 7.21 0.08
CA GLU A 85 -5.44 6.39 -0.80
C GLU A 85 -4.93 5.16 -0.07
N ILE A 86 -5.18 3.99 -0.63
CA ILE A 86 -4.75 2.70 -0.11
C ILE A 86 -4.02 1.95 -1.22
N ALA A 87 -2.78 1.53 -0.97
CA ALA A 87 -2.08 0.66 -1.90
C ALA A 87 -2.34 -0.81 -1.53
N VAL A 88 -2.72 -1.62 -2.51
CA VAL A 88 -2.85 -3.09 -2.39
C VAL A 88 -1.81 -3.70 -3.31
N LEU A 89 -0.68 -4.12 -2.74
CA LEU A 89 0.46 -4.63 -3.50
C LEU A 89 0.21 -6.04 -3.99
N SER A 90 -0.42 -6.88 -3.17
CA SER A 90 -0.72 -8.28 -3.49
C SER A 90 -1.89 -8.80 -2.68
N GLY A 91 -2.45 -9.93 -3.12
CA GLY A 91 -3.48 -10.68 -2.41
C GLY A 91 -4.89 -10.17 -2.68
N TRP A 92 -5.79 -10.50 -1.79
CA TRP A 92 -7.23 -10.25 -1.94
C TRP A 92 -7.71 -9.15 -1.00
N ALA A 93 -8.51 -8.24 -1.54
CA ALA A 93 -9.17 -7.18 -0.80
C ALA A 93 -10.64 -7.07 -1.22
N LYS A 94 -11.54 -6.86 -0.26
CA LYS A 94 -12.92 -6.43 -0.52
C LYS A 94 -13.12 -5.08 0.15
N PHE A 95 -13.56 -4.09 -0.61
CA PHE A 95 -13.90 -2.79 -0.04
C PHE A 95 -15.38 -2.53 -0.16
N THR A 96 -15.93 -1.90 0.86
CA THR A 96 -17.31 -1.45 0.90
C THR A 96 -17.34 0.00 1.33
N GLN A 97 -17.85 0.86 0.47
CA GLN A 97 -18.01 2.27 0.70
C GLN A 97 -19.48 2.62 0.57
N LYS A 98 -20.06 3.03 1.69
CA LYS A 98 -21.44 3.51 1.72
C LYS A 98 -21.48 4.99 1.32
N LYS A 99 -22.62 5.43 0.81
CA LYS A 99 -22.84 6.83 0.51
C LYS A 99 -22.59 7.68 1.76
N SER A 100 -21.42 8.29 1.81
CA SER A 100 -21.16 9.34 2.77
C SER A 100 -21.79 10.61 2.19
N GLY A 101 -22.67 11.26 2.94
CA GLY A 101 -23.30 12.52 2.51
C GLY A 101 -22.32 13.64 2.18
N LYS A 102 -21.04 13.37 2.17
CA LYS A 102 -19.91 14.28 2.07
C LYS A 102 -18.96 13.99 0.89
N GLY A 103 -19.25 12.97 0.05
CA GLY A 103 -18.48 12.72 -1.17
C GLY A 103 -17.04 12.25 -0.97
N ALA A 104 -16.76 11.51 0.12
CA ALA A 104 -15.46 10.87 0.32
C ALA A 104 -15.17 9.91 -0.84
N GLN A 105 -13.97 10.00 -1.40
CA GLN A 105 -13.50 9.12 -2.46
C GLN A 105 -12.32 8.29 -1.95
N TYR A 106 -12.28 7.05 -2.37
CA TYR A 106 -11.16 6.15 -2.13
C TYR A 106 -10.45 5.82 -3.42
N ARG A 107 -9.14 5.84 -3.37
CA ARG A 107 -8.25 5.47 -4.45
C ARG A 107 -7.45 4.24 -4.01
N TYR A 108 -7.62 3.14 -4.73
CA TYR A 108 -6.88 1.91 -4.52
C TYR A 108 -5.80 1.80 -5.58
N LEU A 109 -4.54 1.78 -5.14
CA LEU A 109 -3.37 1.61 -6.01
C LEU A 109 -2.95 0.14 -5.99
N THR A 110 -2.79 -0.43 -7.18
CA THR A 110 -2.20 -1.76 -7.37
C THR A 110 -0.96 -1.64 -8.26
N PRO A 111 -0.15 -2.69 -8.42
CA PRO A 111 0.96 -2.66 -9.36
C PRO A 111 0.56 -2.34 -10.81
N ARG A 112 -0.70 -2.61 -11.20
CA ARG A 112 -1.18 -2.50 -12.58
C ARG A 112 -2.32 -1.52 -12.81
N ALA A 113 -2.93 -1.03 -11.76
CA ALA A 113 -4.09 -0.16 -11.88
C ALA A 113 -4.25 0.80 -10.71
N GLU A 114 -4.93 1.89 -10.98
CA GLU A 114 -5.53 2.78 -10.00
C GLU A 114 -7.05 2.66 -10.11
N ILE A 115 -7.72 2.42 -8.99
CA ILE A 115 -9.16 2.27 -8.93
C ILE A 115 -9.70 3.39 -8.05
N THR A 116 -10.52 4.27 -8.60
CA THR A 116 -11.22 5.31 -7.83
C THR A 116 -12.65 4.89 -7.61
N ALA A 117 -13.06 4.86 -6.36
CA ALA A 117 -14.40 4.48 -5.94
C ALA A 117 -15.03 5.56 -5.06
N GLY A 118 -16.29 5.86 -5.32
CA GLY A 118 -17.17 6.57 -4.40
C GLY A 118 -18.02 5.55 -3.63
N GLU A 119 -19.34 5.55 -3.85
CA GLU A 119 -20.23 4.51 -3.31
C GLU A 119 -20.09 3.24 -4.15
N ALA A 120 -19.43 2.21 -3.58
CA ALA A 120 -19.24 0.93 -4.24
C ALA A 120 -18.89 -0.19 -3.25
N THR A 121 -19.23 -1.42 -3.63
CA THR A 121 -18.68 -2.64 -3.05
C THR A 121 -18.01 -3.42 -4.17
N ALA A 122 -16.72 -3.78 -3.96
CA ALA A 122 -15.99 -4.55 -4.96
C ALA A 122 -14.96 -5.49 -4.32
N VAL A 123 -14.67 -6.59 -5.02
CA VAL A 123 -13.63 -7.55 -4.68
C VAL A 123 -12.47 -7.38 -5.65
N LEU A 124 -11.28 -7.16 -5.10
CA LEU A 124 -10.03 -6.91 -5.79
C LEU A 124 -9.04 -8.06 -5.53
N SER A 125 -8.43 -8.55 -6.59
CA SER A 125 -7.23 -9.40 -6.53
C SER A 125 -6.08 -8.64 -7.19
N ALA A 126 -4.98 -8.48 -6.48
CA ALA A 126 -3.81 -7.74 -6.93
C ALA A 126 -2.54 -8.59 -6.87
N GLY A 127 -1.61 -8.34 -7.79
CA GLY A 127 -0.28 -8.94 -7.83
C GLY A 127 0.54 -8.36 -8.99
N ASP A 128 1.80 -8.77 -9.07
CA ASP A 128 2.71 -8.29 -10.13
C ASP A 128 2.26 -8.67 -11.54
N GLY A 129 1.60 -9.81 -11.67
CA GLY A 129 1.12 -10.33 -12.95
C GLY A 129 -0.22 -9.78 -13.41
N SER A 130 -1.11 -9.43 -12.46
CA SER A 130 -2.46 -9.00 -12.80
C SER A 130 -3.11 -8.13 -11.73
N THR A 131 -4.12 -7.39 -12.16
CA THR A 131 -5.12 -6.77 -11.29
C THR A 131 -6.49 -7.14 -11.83
N GLU A 132 -7.30 -7.74 -10.97
CA GLU A 132 -8.65 -8.18 -11.30
C GLU A 132 -9.62 -7.58 -10.28
N ILE A 133 -10.73 -7.03 -10.75
CA ILE A 133 -11.74 -6.44 -9.87
C ILE A 133 -13.15 -6.81 -10.34
N TYR A 134 -13.94 -7.29 -9.41
CA TYR A 134 -15.37 -7.51 -9.58
C TYR A 134 -16.15 -6.49 -8.77
N ILE A 135 -16.99 -5.72 -9.44
CA ILE A 135 -17.85 -4.72 -8.83
C ILE A 135 -19.16 -5.38 -8.44
N GLU A 136 -19.40 -5.58 -7.14
CA GLU A 136 -20.65 -6.15 -6.64
C GLU A 136 -21.78 -5.13 -6.71
N SER A 137 -21.51 -3.86 -6.37
CA SER A 137 -22.48 -2.76 -6.43
C SER A 137 -21.79 -1.41 -6.60
N GLY A 138 -22.57 -0.41 -7.06
CA GLY A 138 -22.06 0.93 -7.28
C GLY A 138 -21.26 1.05 -8.57
N ALA A 139 -20.27 1.95 -8.58
CA ALA A 139 -19.43 2.19 -9.75
C ALA A 139 -18.00 2.55 -9.35
N VAL A 140 -17.05 2.16 -10.19
CA VAL A 140 -15.63 2.49 -10.04
C VAL A 140 -15.06 3.03 -11.35
N LYS A 141 -14.03 3.86 -11.23
CA LYS A 141 -13.18 4.26 -12.35
C LYS A 141 -11.87 3.48 -12.25
N PHE A 142 -11.56 2.70 -13.26
CA PHE A 142 -10.36 1.90 -13.39
C PHE A 142 -9.39 2.56 -14.36
N SER A 143 -8.21 2.92 -13.90
CA SER A 143 -7.15 3.54 -14.70
C SER A 143 -5.96 2.58 -14.77
N GLU A 144 -5.53 2.25 -15.96
CA GLU A 144 -4.36 1.39 -16.17
C GLU A 144 -3.07 2.11 -15.74
N ILE A 145 -2.15 1.37 -15.11
CA ILE A 145 -0.80 1.84 -14.76
C ILE A 145 0.23 0.98 -15.46
N GLY A 146 1.06 1.59 -16.33
CA GLY A 146 2.20 0.94 -16.96
C GLY A 146 3.43 0.86 -16.03
N ARG A 147 4.45 0.11 -16.45
CA ARG A 147 5.67 -0.15 -15.63
C ARG A 147 6.35 1.09 -15.07
N LYS A 148 6.31 2.21 -15.77
CA LYS A 148 6.92 3.47 -15.33
C LYS A 148 5.97 4.37 -14.56
N GLY A 149 4.81 3.85 -14.13
CA GLY A 149 3.78 4.65 -13.45
C GLY A 149 2.98 5.56 -14.38
N VAL A 150 3.10 5.38 -15.69
CA VAL A 150 2.34 6.16 -16.67
C VAL A 150 0.90 5.65 -16.69
N GLN A 151 -0.05 6.58 -16.53
CA GLN A 151 -1.46 6.25 -16.66
C GLN A 151 -1.79 5.88 -18.12
N GLY A 152 -2.51 4.76 -18.27
CA GLY A 152 -3.04 4.28 -19.53
C GLY A 152 -4.53 4.59 -19.69
N ILE A 153 -5.24 3.65 -20.29
CA ILE A 153 -6.67 3.78 -20.58
C ILE A 153 -7.48 3.81 -19.28
N VAL A 154 -8.47 4.69 -19.26
CA VAL A 154 -9.44 4.80 -18.17
C VAL A 154 -10.75 4.15 -18.60
N ARG A 155 -11.35 3.35 -17.72
CA ARG A 155 -12.63 2.67 -17.91
C ARG A 155 -13.53 2.89 -16.70
N ASP A 156 -14.79 3.19 -16.95
CA ASP A 156 -15.81 3.16 -15.91
C ASP A 156 -16.43 1.76 -15.89
N ALA A 157 -16.66 1.22 -14.68
CA ALA A 157 -17.32 -0.06 -14.49
C ALA A 157 -18.34 0.05 -13.34
N LYS A 158 -19.42 -0.70 -13.46
CA LYS A 158 -20.56 -0.69 -12.55
C LYS A 158 -20.87 -2.07 -11.97
N GLY A 159 -21.80 -2.13 -11.04
CA GLY A 159 -22.25 -3.35 -10.41
C GLY A 159 -22.54 -4.47 -11.41
N GLY A 160 -22.04 -5.67 -11.14
CA GLY A 160 -22.09 -6.86 -12.00
C GLY A 160 -20.90 -6.99 -12.96
N GLU A 161 -20.15 -5.94 -13.23
CA GLU A 161 -19.05 -5.95 -14.19
C GLU A 161 -17.71 -6.37 -13.55
N PHE A 162 -16.84 -6.92 -14.40
CA PHE A 162 -15.55 -7.47 -14.02
C PHE A 162 -14.45 -6.92 -14.95
N ILE A 163 -13.40 -6.36 -14.37
CA ILE A 163 -12.23 -5.89 -15.11
C ILE A 163 -11.03 -6.77 -14.78
N VAL A 164 -10.26 -7.11 -15.82
CA VAL A 164 -9.01 -7.84 -15.71
C VAL A 164 -7.93 -7.09 -16.49
N ARG A 165 -6.81 -6.83 -15.85
CA ARG A 165 -5.58 -6.40 -16.50
C ARG A 165 -4.46 -7.38 -16.21
N ARG A 166 -3.83 -7.94 -17.26
CA ARG A 166 -2.69 -8.85 -17.17
C ARG A 166 -1.46 -8.24 -17.82
N GLY A 167 -0.37 -8.21 -17.05
CA GLY A 167 0.90 -7.63 -17.51
C GLY A 167 0.73 -6.21 -18.04
N GLU A 168 1.23 -5.97 -19.26
CA GLU A 168 1.11 -4.69 -19.97
C GLU A 168 -0.05 -4.67 -20.99
N GLN A 169 -0.86 -5.73 -21.03
CA GLN A 169 -2.01 -5.78 -21.94
C GLN A 169 -3.09 -4.79 -21.49
N GLN A 170 -3.90 -4.34 -22.41
CA GLN A 170 -5.07 -3.52 -22.11
C GLN A 170 -6.04 -4.29 -21.21
N ALA A 171 -6.65 -3.59 -20.27
CA ALA A 171 -7.67 -4.16 -19.43
C ALA A 171 -8.89 -4.57 -20.25
N THR A 172 -9.45 -5.73 -19.92
CA THR A 172 -10.71 -6.22 -20.50
C THR A 172 -11.84 -6.02 -19.51
N LEU A 173 -13.00 -5.61 -20.01
CA LEU A 173 -14.25 -5.47 -19.25
C LEU A 173 -15.21 -6.59 -19.66
N GLY A 174 -15.73 -7.31 -18.69
CA GLY A 174 -16.71 -8.38 -18.89
C GLY A 174 -17.96 -8.21 -18.01
N PRO A 175 -19.08 -8.82 -18.39
CA PRO A 175 -20.36 -8.69 -17.66
C PRO A 175 -20.45 -9.55 -16.40
N ARG A 176 -19.43 -10.34 -16.08
CA ARG A 176 -19.36 -11.22 -14.90
C ARG A 176 -17.91 -11.64 -14.62
N PRO A 177 -17.57 -11.99 -13.37
CA PRO A 177 -16.26 -12.50 -13.03
C PRO A 177 -15.98 -13.85 -13.71
N SER A 178 -14.69 -14.13 -13.95
CA SER A 178 -14.26 -15.43 -14.47
C SER A 178 -14.50 -16.53 -13.46
N ALA A 179 -14.69 -17.78 -13.94
CA ALA A 179 -14.83 -18.93 -13.07
C ALA A 179 -13.61 -19.12 -12.15
N GLU A 180 -12.43 -18.82 -12.64
CA GLU A 180 -11.17 -18.87 -11.87
C GLU A 180 -11.16 -17.83 -10.73
N PHE A 181 -11.56 -16.59 -11.02
CA PHE A 181 -11.67 -15.54 -10.00
C PHE A 181 -12.65 -15.95 -8.90
N VAL A 182 -13.84 -16.46 -9.27
CA VAL A 182 -14.87 -16.91 -8.31
C VAL A 182 -14.37 -18.10 -7.48
N LYS A 183 -13.67 -19.05 -8.11
CA LYS A 183 -13.10 -20.23 -7.42
C LYS A 183 -12.05 -19.83 -6.38
N ASN A 184 -11.18 -18.88 -6.71
CA ASN A 184 -10.06 -18.47 -5.87
C ASN A 184 -10.42 -17.37 -4.86
N MET A 185 -11.57 -16.70 -5.05
CA MET A 185 -12.05 -15.65 -4.15
C MET A 185 -12.26 -16.22 -2.74
N PRO A 186 -11.76 -15.52 -1.69
CA PRO A 186 -11.97 -15.91 -0.30
C PRO A 186 -13.45 -16.10 0.03
N ARG A 187 -13.78 -17.20 0.69
CA ARG A 187 -15.20 -17.53 0.99
C ARG A 187 -15.91 -16.45 1.79
N HIS A 188 -15.22 -15.88 2.78
CA HIS A 188 -15.78 -14.83 3.64
C HIS A 188 -16.04 -13.50 2.90
N PHE A 189 -15.55 -13.33 1.66
CA PHE A 189 -15.91 -12.18 0.83
C PHE A 189 -17.31 -12.32 0.20
N ARG A 190 -17.91 -13.50 0.25
CA ARG A 190 -19.27 -13.74 -0.21
C ARG A 190 -20.31 -13.24 0.79
N ASP A 191 -19.92 -13.13 2.05
CA ASP A 191 -20.77 -12.68 3.14
C ASP A 191 -20.40 -11.25 3.54
N ASP A 192 -21.35 -10.54 4.13
CA ASP A 192 -21.09 -9.24 4.75
C ASP A 192 -20.56 -9.47 6.16
N LEU A 193 -19.37 -8.94 6.44
CA LEU A 193 -18.81 -8.98 7.77
C LEU A 193 -19.52 -7.97 8.69
N PRO A 194 -19.69 -8.30 9.98
CA PRO A 194 -20.35 -7.42 10.91
C PRO A 194 -19.55 -6.13 11.12
N VAL A 195 -20.22 -4.99 11.23
CA VAL A 195 -19.63 -3.72 11.64
C VAL A 195 -19.37 -3.75 13.15
N LEU A 196 -18.11 -3.64 13.55
CA LEU A 196 -17.67 -3.83 14.94
C LEU A 196 -17.03 -2.56 15.54
N LEU A 197 -16.84 -1.49 14.76
CA LEU A 197 -16.13 -0.28 15.19
C LEU A 197 -16.74 0.31 16.47
N ASP A 198 -18.06 0.37 16.57
CA ASP A 198 -18.74 0.89 17.74
C ASP A 198 -18.49 0.07 19.01
N ARG A 199 -18.38 -1.25 18.89
CA ARG A 199 -18.07 -2.15 20.01
C ARG A 199 -16.63 -2.00 20.49
N LEU A 200 -15.74 -1.49 19.64
CA LEU A 200 -14.32 -1.33 19.92
C LEU A 200 -13.93 0.11 20.29
N LYS A 201 -14.88 1.05 20.33
CA LYS A 201 -14.59 2.48 20.66
C LYS A 201 -13.81 2.64 21.97
N ASN A 202 -14.14 1.85 22.98
CA ASN A 202 -13.51 1.88 24.31
C ASN A 202 -12.43 0.80 24.49
N ARG A 203 -12.17 -0.02 23.48
CA ARG A 203 -11.11 -1.02 23.46
C ARG A 203 -9.98 -0.53 22.54
N ARG A 204 -8.87 -0.15 23.14
CA ARG A 204 -7.65 0.17 22.41
C ARG A 204 -6.63 -0.93 22.67
N SER A 205 -6.16 -1.54 21.60
CA SER A 205 -5.04 -2.47 21.65
C SER A 205 -3.81 -1.79 21.05
N GLU A 206 -2.67 -1.96 21.71
CA GLU A 206 -1.40 -1.54 21.14
C GLU A 206 -0.77 -2.73 20.40
N PRO A 207 -0.19 -2.50 19.23
CA PRO A 207 0.48 -3.58 18.50
C PRO A 207 1.77 -3.97 19.23
N LYS A 208 2.06 -5.27 19.27
CA LYS A 208 3.25 -5.79 19.94
C LYS A 208 4.47 -5.60 19.04
N ARG A 209 5.49 -4.88 19.55
CA ARG A 209 6.75 -4.69 18.82
C ARG A 209 7.48 -6.03 18.67
N GLU A 210 7.92 -6.33 17.44
CA GLU A 210 8.72 -7.52 17.13
C GLU A 210 10.17 -7.13 16.88
N HIS A 211 10.48 -6.43 15.78
CA HIS A 211 11.84 -6.01 15.45
C HIS A 211 11.87 -4.77 14.54
N GLU A 212 13.05 -4.21 14.36
CA GLU A 212 13.29 -3.20 13.35
C GLU A 212 13.21 -3.82 11.95
N VAL A 213 12.57 -3.12 11.01
CA VAL A 213 12.35 -3.61 9.65
C VAL A 213 13.65 -4.12 9.02
N THR A 214 13.63 -5.35 8.53
CA THR A 214 14.67 -5.94 7.68
C THR A 214 14.37 -5.67 6.21
N TYR A 215 15.35 -5.90 5.32
CA TYR A 215 15.11 -5.78 3.88
C TYR A 215 14.03 -6.75 3.40
N ALA A 216 14.00 -7.97 3.93
CA ALA A 216 13.00 -8.99 3.56
C ALA A 216 11.57 -8.55 3.87
N ASP A 217 11.35 -7.84 4.97
CA ASP A 217 10.01 -7.36 5.35
C ASP A 217 9.45 -6.35 4.35
N VAL A 218 10.33 -5.60 3.67
CA VAL A 218 9.94 -4.50 2.77
C VAL A 218 10.35 -4.70 1.32
N GLU A 219 11.03 -5.79 0.97
CA GLU A 219 11.56 -6.05 -0.36
C GLU A 219 10.49 -5.86 -1.46
N ALA A 220 9.31 -6.47 -1.29
CA ALA A 220 8.23 -6.35 -2.26
C ALA A 220 7.74 -4.90 -2.43
N TRP A 221 7.78 -4.13 -1.35
CA TRP A 221 7.42 -2.72 -1.36
C TRP A 221 8.49 -1.84 -2.01
N LEU A 222 9.77 -2.11 -1.75
CA LEU A 222 10.89 -1.41 -2.37
C LEU A 222 10.96 -1.65 -3.88
N LYS A 223 10.55 -2.83 -4.34
CA LYS A 223 10.46 -3.21 -5.76
C LYS A 223 9.16 -2.78 -6.44
N ALA A 224 8.20 -2.24 -5.69
CA ALA A 224 6.93 -1.78 -6.24
C ALA A 224 7.11 -0.61 -7.22
N GLY A 225 6.06 -0.35 -8.01
CA GLY A 225 6.06 0.77 -8.96
C GLY A 225 6.14 2.15 -8.29
N PRO A 226 6.55 3.19 -9.04
CA PRO A 226 6.80 4.54 -8.51
C PRO A 226 5.60 5.14 -7.77
N SER A 227 4.38 4.85 -8.20
CA SER A 227 3.15 5.35 -7.58
C SER A 227 2.94 4.83 -6.16
N ILE A 228 3.44 3.63 -5.84
CA ILE A 228 3.31 2.99 -4.53
C ILE A 228 4.45 3.40 -3.60
N LYS A 229 5.69 3.43 -4.08
CA LYS A 229 6.90 3.61 -3.26
C LYS A 229 7.36 5.05 -3.03
N ARG A 230 6.52 6.05 -3.28
CA ARG A 230 6.87 7.49 -3.31
C ARG A 230 7.75 7.99 -2.17
N ASN A 231 7.58 7.52 -0.95
CA ASN A 231 8.27 8.04 0.24
C ASN A 231 9.18 7.01 0.92
N PHE A 232 9.47 5.88 0.30
CA PHE A 232 10.17 4.77 0.98
C PHE A 232 11.63 5.05 1.26
N VAL A 233 12.31 5.81 0.40
CA VAL A 233 13.69 6.24 0.68
C VAL A 233 13.74 6.99 2.00
N LYS A 234 12.96 8.07 2.15
CA LYS A 234 12.89 8.85 3.38
C LYS A 234 12.46 8.03 4.59
N ARG A 235 11.49 7.13 4.39
CA ARG A 235 10.93 6.30 5.47
C ARG A 235 11.94 5.31 6.03
N PHE A 236 12.69 4.63 5.16
CA PHE A 236 13.61 3.56 5.53
C PHE A 236 15.09 3.96 5.49
N GLU A 237 15.41 5.25 5.28
CA GLU A 237 16.78 5.76 5.26
C GLU A 237 17.56 5.36 6.52
N ILE A 238 16.92 5.43 7.69
CA ILE A 238 17.53 5.03 8.95
C ILE A 238 18.03 3.57 8.92
N ARG A 239 17.35 2.69 8.17
CA ARG A 239 17.70 1.28 8.03
C ARG A 239 18.92 1.07 7.12
N SER A 240 19.26 2.03 6.25
CA SER A 240 20.47 1.96 5.41
C SER A 240 21.78 2.01 6.23
N LYS A 241 21.71 2.36 7.52
CA LYS A 241 22.82 2.28 8.47
C LYS A 241 23.08 0.85 8.97
N ASP A 242 22.09 -0.03 8.89
CA ASP A 242 22.25 -1.45 9.17
C ASP A 242 23.02 -2.11 8.02
N SER A 243 24.05 -2.88 8.34
CA SER A 243 24.98 -3.44 7.36
C SER A 243 24.31 -4.44 6.42
N GLU A 244 23.40 -5.27 6.92
CA GLU A 244 22.70 -6.26 6.11
C GLU A 244 21.64 -5.61 5.22
N PHE A 245 20.83 -4.71 5.77
CA PHE A 245 19.86 -3.95 5.00
C PHE A 245 20.55 -3.19 3.86
N ARG A 246 21.66 -2.49 4.16
CA ARG A 246 22.47 -1.77 3.17
C ARG A 246 23.02 -2.69 2.09
N ARG A 247 23.58 -3.84 2.48
CA ARG A 247 24.10 -4.84 1.53
C ARG A 247 23.01 -5.30 0.57
N LYS A 248 21.82 -5.61 1.09
CA LYS A 248 20.67 -6.03 0.28
C LYS A 248 20.16 -4.93 -0.65
N LEU A 249 20.16 -3.67 -0.21
CA LEU A 249 19.86 -2.54 -1.08
C LEU A 249 20.83 -2.44 -2.26
N ILE A 250 22.15 -2.63 -2.02
CA ILE A 250 23.17 -2.58 -3.06
C ILE A 250 23.02 -3.74 -4.05
N GLU A 251 22.80 -4.96 -3.55
CA GLU A 251 22.59 -6.16 -4.37
C GLU A 251 21.40 -6.00 -5.33
N ASN A 252 20.36 -5.30 -4.90
CA ASN A 252 19.12 -5.12 -5.65
C ASN A 252 18.94 -3.68 -6.22
N LEU A 253 19.99 -2.88 -6.29
CA LEU A 253 19.90 -1.46 -6.64
C LEU A 253 19.22 -1.20 -8.00
N ARG A 254 19.27 -2.14 -8.93
CA ARG A 254 18.60 -2.02 -10.24
C ARG A 254 17.08 -2.00 -10.11
N GLU A 255 16.52 -2.64 -9.09
CA GLU A 255 15.06 -2.70 -8.84
C GLU A 255 14.54 -1.44 -8.10
N HIS A 256 15.43 -0.73 -7.41
CA HIS A 256 15.10 0.49 -6.67
C HIS A 256 16.20 1.56 -6.80
N PRO A 257 16.44 2.07 -8.00
CA PRO A 257 17.56 2.97 -8.32
C PRO A 257 17.51 4.31 -7.55
N GLU A 258 16.36 4.68 -7.00
CA GLU A 258 16.19 5.87 -6.16
C GLU A 258 17.05 5.84 -4.88
N TRP A 259 17.56 4.67 -4.48
CA TRP A 259 18.44 4.52 -3.33
C TRP A 259 19.91 4.86 -3.63
N ASP A 260 20.32 4.98 -4.89
CA ASP A 260 21.72 5.22 -5.26
C ASP A 260 22.27 6.48 -4.58
N LYS A 261 21.48 7.53 -4.48
CA LYS A 261 21.87 8.80 -3.82
C LYS A 261 22.11 8.67 -2.32
N VAL A 262 21.35 7.79 -1.64
CA VAL A 262 21.51 7.52 -0.20
C VAL A 262 22.71 6.61 0.05
N LEU A 263 22.89 5.62 -0.83
CA LEU A 263 23.95 4.61 -0.69
C LEU A 263 25.33 5.16 -1.07
N PHE A 264 25.40 6.08 -2.03
CA PHE A 264 26.63 6.61 -2.60
C PHE A 264 26.57 8.15 -2.73
N PRO A 265 26.42 8.90 -1.62
CA PRO A 265 26.29 10.36 -1.66
C PRO A 265 27.47 11.05 -2.33
N GLU A 266 28.67 10.47 -2.22
CA GLU A 266 29.90 10.98 -2.82
C GLU A 266 29.85 11.10 -4.35
N LYS A 267 28.99 10.33 -5.03
CA LYS A 267 28.76 10.45 -6.48
C LYS A 267 28.04 11.74 -6.86
N TYR A 268 27.31 12.33 -5.90
CA TYR A 268 26.41 13.47 -6.10
C TYR A 268 26.92 14.75 -5.45
N GLU A 269 28.01 14.68 -4.65
CA GLU A 269 28.69 15.87 -4.14
C GLU A 269 29.33 16.60 -5.31
N ARG A 270 28.95 17.87 -5.50
CA ARG A 270 29.60 18.74 -6.50
C ARG A 270 31.06 18.87 -6.10
N LYS A 271 32.01 18.45 -6.95
CA LYS A 271 33.42 18.77 -6.83
C LYS A 271 33.51 20.28 -6.82
N GLY A 272 33.96 20.85 -5.67
CA GLY A 272 34.20 22.26 -5.57
C GLY A 272 35.29 22.69 -6.56
N PRO A 273 35.37 24.01 -6.93
CA PRO A 273 36.35 24.52 -7.90
C PRO A 273 37.81 24.38 -7.47
N ASN A 274 38.10 23.81 -6.31
CA ASN A 274 39.43 23.61 -5.74
C ASN A 274 39.90 22.16 -5.63
N ASP A 275 39.48 21.26 -6.54
CA ASP A 275 39.98 19.89 -6.57
C ASP A 275 41.37 19.88 -7.27
N PRO A 276 42.51 19.52 -6.59
CA PRO A 276 43.90 19.70 -7.11
C PRO A 276 44.27 18.74 -8.26
N LYS A 277 43.32 17.98 -8.83
CA LYS A 277 43.57 17.08 -9.98
C LYS A 277 43.22 17.62 -11.38
N SER A 278 42.84 18.89 -11.50
CA SER A 278 42.56 19.51 -12.80
C SER A 278 43.73 20.25 -13.46
N GLY A 279 44.94 20.09 -12.91
CA GLY A 279 46.13 20.81 -13.38
C GLY A 279 47.28 19.89 -13.73
N GLN A 280 47.17 19.03 -14.77
CA GLN A 280 48.34 18.50 -15.47
C GLN A 280 47.91 17.91 -16.81
N SER A 281 47.74 18.74 -17.80
CA SER A 281 48.09 18.49 -19.21
C SER A 281 48.66 19.76 -19.77
N GLY A 282 49.86 20.08 -19.30
CA GLY A 282 50.72 21.13 -19.86
C GLY A 282 51.64 20.49 -20.91
N THR A 283 51.46 20.90 -22.12
CA THR A 283 52.51 21.25 -23.11
C THR A 283 53.85 20.49 -22.97
N GLN A 284 54.17 19.62 -23.90
CA GLN A 284 55.55 19.50 -24.46
C GLN A 284 55.45 19.30 -25.94
N GLN A 285 55.95 20.26 -26.63
CA GLN A 285 56.71 20.37 -27.87
C GLN A 285 56.54 19.27 -28.92
#